data_fb2b58ab6dc471057177811bfbf731c1
#
_entry.id   fb2b58ab6dc471057177811bfbf731c1
#
_cell.length_a   1.000
_cell.length_b   1.000
_cell.length_c   1.000
_cell.angle_alpha   90.00
_cell.angle_beta   90.00
_cell.angle_gamma   90.00
#
_symmetry.space_group_name_H-M   'P 1'
#
loop_
_entity.id
_entity.type
_entity.pdbx_description
1 polymer ?
#
loop_
_entity_poly.entity_id
_entity_poly.type
_entity_poly.pdbx_seq_one_letter_code
_entity_poly.pdbx_strand_id
1 'polypeptide(L)'
;MKKNILLFYCFLATMAASLKAQEIRPMPADSAYGVVHISVCNLREEGKFTSGMSTQALLGMPVKVLQYNGWYEIQTPDDYTGWVHRMVITPMSKERYDEWNRAEKIVVTSHYGFAYEKPDESSQPVSDVVAGNRLKWEGSKGHFYQVSYPDGRKAYLSKSISQPEAEWRASLKQDVESIIETAYSMMGIPYLWAGTSSKGVDCSGLVRTVLFMHDIIIPRDASQQAYVGEHIDIAPDFSNVKRGDLVFFGRKATAERKEGISHVGIYLGNKQFIHALGDVHVSSMNPSDQNYDEFNTKRLLFAVLSLIHISEPTRRR
;
A
#
# COMPACT_ATOMS: atom_id res chain seq x y z
N MET A 1 -44.83 -24.66 -64.78
CA MET A 1 -44.43 -23.60 -63.82
C MET A 1 -43.43 -24.21 -62.80
N LYS A 2 -42.16 -23.98 -63.02
CA LYS A 2 -41.08 -24.49 -62.15
C LYS A 2 -40.64 -23.36 -61.22
N LYS A 3 -40.82 -23.53 -59.88
CA LYS A 3 -40.35 -22.61 -58.91
C LYS A 3 -38.87 -22.90 -58.57
N ASN A 4 -38.01 -21.93 -58.84
CA ASN A 4 -36.61 -21.98 -58.49
C ASN A 4 -36.50 -21.57 -57.02
N ILE A 5 -36.01 -22.48 -56.19
CA ILE A 5 -35.61 -22.19 -54.80
C ILE A 5 -34.15 -21.84 -54.83
N LEU A 6 -33.82 -20.58 -54.52
CA LEU A 6 -32.46 -20.06 -54.39
C LEU A 6 -31.98 -20.36 -52.95
N LEU A 7 -31.05 -21.29 -52.81
CA LEU A 7 -30.39 -21.55 -51.52
C LEU A 7 -29.33 -20.47 -51.27
N PHE A 8 -29.60 -19.62 -50.27
CA PHE A 8 -28.61 -18.71 -49.72
C PHE A 8 -27.71 -19.49 -48.75
N TYR A 9 -26.51 -19.82 -49.15
CA TYR A 9 -25.45 -20.27 -48.24
C TYR A 9 -24.85 -19.05 -47.53
N CYS A 10 -25.26 -18.82 -46.30
CA CYS A 10 -24.52 -17.94 -45.39
C CYS A 10 -23.19 -18.58 -45.00
N PHE A 11 -22.10 -18.09 -45.57
CA PHE A 11 -20.75 -18.35 -45.10
C PHE A 11 -20.59 -17.60 -43.74
N LEU A 12 -20.83 -18.30 -42.64
CA LEU A 12 -20.32 -17.85 -41.33
C LEU A 12 -18.81 -18.08 -41.34
N ALA A 13 -18.06 -17.05 -41.71
CA ALA A 13 -16.64 -16.98 -41.46
C ALA A 13 -16.50 -16.77 -39.95
N THR A 14 -16.28 -17.84 -39.21
CA THR A 14 -15.82 -17.78 -37.81
C THR A 14 -14.41 -17.18 -37.83
N MET A 15 -14.32 -15.87 -37.61
CA MET A 15 -13.09 -15.24 -37.17
C MET A 15 -12.80 -15.77 -35.77
N ALA A 16 -12.13 -16.91 -35.69
CA ALA A 16 -11.40 -17.28 -34.48
C ALA A 16 -10.25 -16.27 -34.34
N ALA A 17 -10.53 -15.15 -33.70
CA ALA A 17 -9.48 -14.29 -33.20
C ALA A 17 -8.67 -15.14 -32.21
N SER A 18 -7.58 -15.72 -32.71
CA SER A 18 -6.56 -16.34 -31.88
C SER A 18 -6.06 -15.27 -30.93
N LEU A 19 -6.58 -15.25 -29.72
CA LEU A 19 -5.96 -14.56 -28.59
C LEU A 19 -4.58 -15.22 -28.43
N LYS A 20 -3.58 -14.72 -29.16
CA LYS A 20 -2.19 -15.05 -28.87
C LYS A 20 -1.99 -14.67 -27.41
N ALA A 21 -1.80 -15.65 -26.56
CA ALA A 21 -1.31 -15.41 -25.22
C ALA A 21 -0.08 -14.50 -25.37
N GLN A 22 -0.14 -13.34 -24.74
CA GLN A 22 0.92 -12.35 -24.88
C GLN A 22 2.18 -12.96 -24.28
N GLU A 23 3.21 -13.15 -25.10
CA GLU A 23 4.43 -13.87 -24.74
C GLU A 23 5.11 -13.14 -23.58
N ILE A 24 5.32 -13.84 -22.47
CA ILE A 24 6.04 -13.31 -21.33
C ILE A 24 7.51 -13.20 -21.71
N ARG A 25 8.06 -11.99 -21.62
CA ARG A 25 9.47 -11.71 -21.97
C ARG A 25 10.20 -11.20 -20.74
N PRO A 26 11.34 -11.80 -20.36
CA PRO A 26 12.23 -11.23 -19.36
C PRO A 26 12.62 -9.81 -19.79
N MET A 27 12.76 -8.91 -18.81
CA MET A 27 13.16 -7.54 -19.10
C MET A 27 14.65 -7.49 -19.48
N PRO A 28 15.01 -6.71 -20.53
CA PRO A 28 16.40 -6.36 -20.79
C PRO A 28 17.05 -5.69 -19.58
N ALA A 29 18.34 -5.88 -19.38
CA ALA A 29 19.07 -5.34 -18.22
C ALA A 29 19.00 -3.80 -18.10
N ASP A 30 18.85 -3.10 -19.21
CA ASP A 30 18.67 -1.64 -19.29
C ASP A 30 17.26 -1.14 -18.91
N SER A 31 16.32 -2.06 -18.73
CA SER A 31 14.92 -1.77 -18.38
C SER A 31 14.41 -2.62 -17.20
N ALA A 32 15.31 -3.37 -16.54
CA ALA A 32 14.97 -4.25 -15.42
C ALA A 32 14.71 -3.49 -14.10
N TYR A 33 14.66 -2.17 -14.15
CA TYR A 33 14.37 -1.27 -13.04
C TYR A 33 13.29 -0.29 -13.42
N GLY A 34 12.61 0.25 -12.44
CA GLY A 34 11.60 1.27 -12.67
C GLY A 34 11.24 2.04 -11.41
N VAL A 35 10.50 3.12 -11.59
CA VAL A 35 9.97 3.92 -10.49
C VAL A 35 8.50 4.23 -10.76
N VAL A 36 7.67 4.09 -9.74
CA VAL A 36 6.24 4.43 -9.80
C VAL A 36 6.08 5.94 -10.01
N HIS A 37 5.28 6.35 -11.01
CA HIS A 37 5.11 7.77 -11.36
C HIS A 37 3.67 8.32 -11.18
N ILE A 38 2.79 7.54 -10.58
CA ILE A 38 1.45 7.97 -10.17
C ILE A 38 1.32 7.90 -8.64
N SER A 39 0.40 8.64 -8.06
CA SER A 39 0.25 8.76 -6.59
C SER A 39 0.09 7.42 -5.89
N VAL A 40 -0.75 6.55 -6.43
CA VAL A 40 -0.99 5.18 -5.94
C VAL A 40 -1.10 4.24 -7.13
N CYS A 41 -0.25 3.24 -7.17
CA CYS A 41 -0.20 2.20 -8.19
C CYS A 41 -0.74 0.88 -7.61
N ASN A 42 -1.79 0.35 -8.22
CA ASN A 42 -2.35 -0.95 -7.82
C ASN A 42 -1.56 -2.10 -8.45
N LEU A 43 -0.97 -2.95 -7.61
CA LEU A 43 -0.42 -4.22 -8.02
C LEU A 43 -1.53 -5.26 -8.06
N ARG A 44 -1.54 -6.11 -9.09
CA ARG A 44 -2.54 -7.14 -9.33
C ARG A 44 -1.90 -8.52 -9.36
N GLU A 45 -2.71 -9.54 -9.10
CA GLU A 45 -2.29 -10.95 -9.14
C GLU A 45 -1.91 -11.39 -10.56
N GLU A 46 -2.57 -10.82 -11.59
CA GLU A 46 -2.31 -11.09 -13.00
C GLU A 46 -2.32 -9.79 -13.81
N GLY A 47 -1.64 -9.77 -14.96
CA GLY A 47 -1.54 -8.62 -15.86
C GLY A 47 -2.84 -8.32 -16.64
N LYS A 48 -3.95 -8.09 -15.93
CA LYS A 48 -5.26 -7.70 -16.48
C LYS A 48 -6.08 -6.89 -15.46
N PHE A 49 -6.94 -5.99 -15.96
CA PHE A 49 -7.76 -5.11 -15.10
C PHE A 49 -8.80 -5.86 -14.27
N THR A 50 -9.23 -7.03 -14.70
CA THR A 50 -10.22 -7.86 -13.99
C THR A 50 -9.64 -8.74 -12.89
N SER A 51 -8.31 -8.81 -12.77
CA SER A 51 -7.63 -9.55 -11.71
C SER A 51 -7.76 -8.87 -10.36
N GLY A 52 -7.70 -9.66 -9.29
CA GLY A 52 -7.64 -9.16 -7.91
C GLY A 52 -6.46 -8.22 -7.70
N MET A 53 -6.61 -7.30 -6.75
CA MET A 53 -5.49 -6.52 -6.21
C MET A 53 -4.75 -7.34 -5.18
N SER A 54 -3.42 -7.23 -5.17
CA SER A 54 -2.53 -7.86 -4.19
C SER A 54 -1.92 -6.85 -3.21
N THR A 55 -1.59 -5.65 -3.67
CA THR A 55 -1.06 -4.55 -2.84
C THR A 55 -1.05 -3.24 -3.63
N GLN A 56 -0.51 -2.18 -3.04
CA GLN A 56 -0.25 -0.90 -3.70
C GLN A 56 1.21 -0.47 -3.55
N ALA A 57 1.72 0.26 -4.55
CA ALA A 57 2.99 0.97 -4.51
C ALA A 57 2.74 2.47 -4.67
N LEU A 58 3.58 3.29 -4.05
CA LEU A 58 3.41 4.74 -3.98
C LEU A 58 4.34 5.46 -4.98
N LEU A 59 3.95 6.67 -5.39
CA LEU A 59 4.76 7.57 -6.22
C LEU A 59 6.19 7.69 -5.67
N GLY A 60 7.14 7.52 -6.56
CA GLY A 60 8.56 7.59 -6.23
C GLY A 60 9.16 6.29 -5.72
N MET A 61 8.36 5.24 -5.48
CA MET A 61 8.85 3.95 -5.04
C MET A 61 9.68 3.29 -6.15
N PRO A 62 10.97 2.97 -5.87
CA PRO A 62 11.80 2.21 -6.79
C PRO A 62 11.36 0.73 -6.79
N VAL A 63 11.36 0.10 -7.97
CA VAL A 63 10.95 -1.30 -8.15
C VAL A 63 11.89 -2.03 -9.10
N LYS A 64 11.98 -3.36 -8.97
CA LYS A 64 12.56 -4.20 -10.02
C LYS A 64 11.46 -4.58 -10.99
N VAL A 65 11.77 -4.63 -12.28
CA VAL A 65 10.87 -5.08 -13.33
C VAL A 65 11.32 -6.47 -13.76
N LEU A 66 10.50 -7.48 -13.45
CA LEU A 66 10.86 -8.88 -13.65
C LEU A 66 10.58 -9.35 -15.06
N GLN A 67 9.40 -8.99 -15.59
CA GLN A 67 8.97 -9.40 -16.94
C GLN A 67 7.87 -8.49 -17.50
N TYR A 68 7.57 -8.67 -18.79
CA TYR A 68 6.60 -7.87 -19.53
C TYR A 68 5.74 -8.73 -20.46
N ASN A 69 4.42 -8.50 -20.44
CA ASN A 69 3.45 -9.09 -21.35
C ASN A 69 2.38 -8.07 -21.79
N GLY A 70 2.72 -6.78 -21.91
CA GLY A 70 1.78 -5.67 -22.01
C GLY A 70 1.49 -5.03 -20.64
N TRP A 71 1.76 -5.76 -19.58
CA TRP A 71 1.86 -5.33 -18.18
C TRP A 71 3.27 -5.63 -17.70
N TYR A 72 3.72 -4.93 -16.68
CA TYR A 72 4.96 -5.24 -15.98
C TYR A 72 4.66 -6.07 -14.75
N GLU A 73 5.34 -7.19 -14.57
CA GLU A 73 5.49 -7.79 -13.26
C GLU A 73 6.64 -7.09 -12.54
N ILE A 74 6.36 -6.57 -11.35
CA ILE A 74 7.33 -5.83 -10.56
C ILE A 74 7.54 -6.47 -9.20
N GLN A 75 8.72 -6.20 -8.62
CA GLN A 75 9.04 -6.49 -7.23
C GLN A 75 9.29 -5.18 -6.49
N THR A 76 8.55 -4.96 -5.42
CA THR A 76 8.72 -3.82 -4.51
C THR A 76 9.92 -4.01 -3.59
N PRO A 77 10.43 -2.98 -2.90
CA PRO A 77 11.59 -3.08 -2.00
C PRO A 77 11.43 -4.06 -0.83
N ASP A 78 10.20 -4.40 -0.47
CA ASP A 78 9.85 -5.40 0.55
C ASP A 78 9.59 -6.79 -0.03
N ASP A 79 10.14 -7.06 -1.23
CA ASP A 79 10.06 -8.32 -1.96
C ASP A 79 8.65 -8.79 -2.36
N TYR A 80 7.64 -7.92 -2.26
CA TYR A 80 6.29 -8.24 -2.74
C TYR A 80 6.22 -8.12 -4.27
N THR A 81 5.59 -9.08 -4.93
CA THR A 81 5.47 -9.10 -6.40
C THR A 81 4.02 -8.89 -6.84
N GLY A 82 3.86 -8.35 -8.04
CA GLY A 82 2.56 -8.18 -8.66
C GLY A 82 2.64 -7.48 -10.02
N TRP A 83 1.53 -7.51 -10.73
CA TRP A 83 1.42 -6.95 -12.06
C TRP A 83 0.87 -5.53 -12.04
N VAL A 84 1.51 -4.65 -12.79
CA VAL A 84 1.09 -3.25 -12.94
C VAL A 84 0.91 -2.90 -14.41
N HIS A 85 -0.04 -2.03 -14.71
CA HIS A 85 -0.19 -1.54 -16.08
C HIS A 85 1.03 -0.72 -16.50
N ARG A 86 1.46 -0.86 -17.76
CA ARG A 86 2.67 -0.19 -18.30
C ARG A 86 2.69 1.34 -18.16
N MET A 87 1.54 1.97 -17.96
CA MET A 87 1.40 3.43 -17.86
C MET A 87 1.58 3.97 -16.42
N VAL A 88 2.01 3.18 -15.46
CA VAL A 88 2.08 3.61 -14.05
C VAL A 88 3.49 3.59 -13.47
N ILE A 89 4.45 3.02 -14.22
CA ILE A 89 5.88 3.06 -13.87
C ILE A 89 6.71 3.60 -15.04
N THR A 90 7.84 4.21 -14.71
CA THR A 90 8.86 4.63 -15.66
C THR A 90 9.98 3.61 -15.62
N PRO A 91 10.11 2.73 -16.65
CA PRO A 91 11.27 1.86 -16.77
C PRO A 91 12.56 2.67 -16.95
N MET A 92 13.66 2.18 -16.40
CA MET A 92 14.94 2.88 -16.48
C MET A 92 16.11 1.92 -16.38
N SER A 93 17.26 2.38 -16.88
CA SER A 93 18.54 1.66 -16.70
C SER A 93 18.96 1.66 -15.23
N LYS A 94 19.89 0.78 -14.88
CA LYS A 94 20.45 0.70 -13.52
C LYS A 94 21.05 2.03 -13.07
N GLU A 95 21.73 2.74 -13.95
CA GLU A 95 22.37 4.02 -13.65
C GLU A 95 21.34 5.09 -13.26
N ARG A 96 20.26 5.22 -14.04
CA ARG A 96 19.17 6.15 -13.76
C ARG A 96 18.37 5.77 -12.49
N TYR A 97 18.21 4.46 -12.26
CA TYR A 97 17.59 3.95 -11.04
C TYR A 97 18.43 4.28 -9.80
N ASP A 98 19.77 4.10 -9.89
CA ASP A 98 20.67 4.44 -8.80
C ASP A 98 20.76 5.95 -8.59
N GLU A 99 20.71 6.75 -9.65
CA GLU A 99 20.62 8.22 -9.57
C GLU A 99 19.33 8.63 -8.87
N TRP A 100 18.18 8.04 -9.25
CA TRP A 100 16.92 8.29 -8.57
C TRP A 100 17.00 7.97 -7.08
N ASN A 101 17.55 6.83 -6.72
CA ASN A 101 17.64 6.40 -5.32
C ASN A 101 18.55 7.31 -4.47
N ARG A 102 19.65 7.83 -5.04
CA ARG A 102 20.58 8.74 -4.35
C ARG A 102 20.09 10.19 -4.28
N ALA A 103 19.16 10.57 -5.15
CA ALA A 103 18.69 11.94 -5.18
C ALA A 103 17.93 12.29 -3.89
N GLU A 104 18.07 13.54 -3.42
CA GLU A 104 17.26 14.06 -2.32
C GLU A 104 15.78 14.10 -2.71
N LYS A 105 14.92 13.78 -1.76
CA LYS A 105 13.47 13.69 -1.98
C LYS A 105 12.70 14.64 -1.09
N ILE A 106 11.58 15.09 -1.63
CA ILE A 106 10.46 15.62 -0.83
C ILE A 106 9.47 14.49 -0.60
N VAL A 107 9.12 14.25 0.66
CA VAL A 107 8.06 13.32 1.06
C VAL A 107 6.77 14.07 1.35
N VAL A 108 5.66 13.52 0.88
CA VAL A 108 4.32 14.00 1.21
C VAL A 108 3.92 13.44 2.57
N THR A 109 3.49 14.31 3.48
CA THR A 109 3.10 13.95 4.85
C THR A 109 1.59 14.06 5.10
N SER A 110 0.88 14.80 4.26
CA SER A 110 -0.58 14.90 4.31
C SER A 110 -1.26 13.69 3.67
N HIS A 111 -2.41 13.28 4.19
CA HIS A 111 -3.19 12.16 3.63
C HIS A 111 -3.54 12.35 2.17
N TYR A 112 -3.81 13.58 1.75
CA TYR A 112 -4.16 13.92 0.37
C TYR A 112 -3.78 15.36 0.03
N GLY A 113 -3.42 15.59 -1.22
CA GLY A 113 -3.11 16.91 -1.77
C GLY A 113 -2.81 16.85 -3.26
N PHE A 114 -2.26 17.96 -3.79
CA PHE A 114 -1.89 18.08 -5.19
C PHE A 114 -0.49 18.64 -5.36
N ALA A 115 0.16 18.23 -6.45
CA ALA A 115 1.33 18.89 -7.00
C ALA A 115 0.89 19.78 -8.18
N TYR A 116 1.40 21.00 -8.28
CA TYR A 116 0.91 22.04 -9.19
C TYR A 116 1.93 22.42 -10.27
N GLU A 117 1.47 22.92 -11.42
CA GLU A 117 2.35 23.42 -12.49
C GLU A 117 3.15 24.66 -12.10
N LYS A 118 2.61 25.48 -11.19
CA LYS A 118 3.23 26.72 -10.68
C LYS A 118 3.26 26.69 -9.17
N PRO A 119 4.10 27.51 -8.51
CA PRO A 119 4.13 27.62 -7.06
C PRO A 119 2.92 28.42 -6.53
N ASP A 120 1.73 27.93 -6.84
CA ASP A 120 0.42 28.52 -6.57
C ASP A 120 -0.65 27.42 -6.60
N GLU A 121 -1.37 27.26 -5.49
CA GLU A 121 -2.43 26.22 -5.35
C GLU A 121 -3.65 26.48 -6.24
N SER A 122 -3.80 27.68 -6.81
CA SER A 122 -4.82 27.98 -7.82
C SER A 122 -4.44 27.56 -9.24
N SER A 123 -3.18 27.17 -9.47
CA SER A 123 -2.72 26.70 -10.78
C SER A 123 -3.17 25.28 -11.07
N GLN A 124 -3.01 24.85 -12.34
CA GLN A 124 -3.40 23.51 -12.78
C GLN A 124 -2.64 22.43 -11.99
N PRO A 125 -3.34 21.44 -11.38
CA PRO A 125 -2.69 20.27 -10.81
C PRO A 125 -1.99 19.43 -11.89
N VAL A 126 -0.76 18.99 -11.60
CA VAL A 126 0.00 18.00 -12.38
C VAL A 126 -0.44 16.58 -12.02
N SER A 127 -0.60 16.34 -10.73
CA SER A 127 -1.21 15.12 -10.18
C SER A 127 -1.72 15.34 -8.76
N ASP A 128 -2.55 14.41 -8.29
CA ASP A 128 -2.74 14.25 -6.86
C ASP A 128 -1.52 13.59 -6.19
N VAL A 129 -1.43 13.73 -4.89
CA VAL A 129 -0.40 13.11 -4.05
C VAL A 129 -1.01 12.61 -2.73
N VAL A 130 -0.41 11.59 -2.13
CA VAL A 130 -0.82 11.01 -0.86
C VAL A 130 0.37 10.86 0.09
N ALA A 131 0.10 10.66 1.37
CA ALA A 131 1.11 10.40 2.40
C ALA A 131 2.08 9.28 1.95
N GLY A 132 3.37 9.53 2.10
CA GLY A 132 4.44 8.60 1.70
C GLY A 132 4.88 8.72 0.25
N ASN A 133 4.22 9.52 -0.60
CA ASN A 133 4.73 9.83 -1.94
C ASN A 133 6.06 10.56 -1.85
N ARG A 134 7.01 10.24 -2.74
CA ARG A 134 8.35 10.81 -2.80
C ARG A 134 8.67 11.33 -4.19
N LEU A 135 9.13 12.56 -4.27
CA LEU A 135 9.55 13.20 -5.51
C LEU A 135 10.96 13.77 -5.37
N LYS A 136 11.73 13.78 -6.46
CA LYS A 136 13.07 14.34 -6.46
C LYS A 136 13.00 15.83 -6.18
N TRP A 137 13.79 16.31 -5.21
CA TRP A 137 13.87 17.71 -4.85
C TRP A 137 14.79 18.44 -5.83
N GLU A 138 14.30 19.52 -6.44
CA GLU A 138 15.05 20.34 -7.40
C GLU A 138 15.32 21.76 -6.88
N GLY A 139 14.64 22.15 -5.78
CA GLY A 139 14.78 23.49 -5.21
C GLY A 139 13.53 23.96 -4.47
N SER A 140 13.47 25.25 -4.16
CA SER A 140 12.33 25.85 -3.45
C SER A 140 11.96 27.19 -4.07
N LYS A 141 10.67 27.53 -4.05
CA LYS A 141 10.15 28.83 -4.47
C LYS A 141 9.03 29.26 -3.53
N GLY A 142 9.33 30.22 -2.64
CA GLY A 142 8.39 30.68 -1.61
C GLY A 142 7.95 29.51 -0.70
N HIS A 143 6.64 29.29 -0.63
CA HIS A 143 6.02 28.22 0.17
C HIS A 143 5.94 26.87 -0.55
N PHE A 144 6.68 26.67 -1.63
CA PHE A 144 6.67 25.44 -2.41
C PHE A 144 8.07 24.84 -2.57
N TYR A 145 8.12 23.51 -2.64
CA TYR A 145 9.25 22.76 -3.17
C TYR A 145 9.07 22.56 -4.68
N GLN A 146 10.12 22.78 -5.45
CA GLN A 146 10.19 22.39 -6.85
C GLN A 146 10.63 20.93 -6.92
N VAL A 147 9.89 20.10 -7.64
CA VAL A 147 10.11 18.66 -7.68
C VAL A 147 10.06 18.11 -9.10
N SER A 148 10.72 16.96 -9.31
CA SER A 148 10.66 16.18 -10.55
C SER A 148 10.11 14.80 -10.31
N TYR A 149 9.27 14.35 -11.25
CA TYR A 149 8.73 13.00 -11.33
C TYR A 149 9.71 12.04 -12.00
N PRO A 150 9.55 10.71 -11.79
CA PRO A 150 10.37 9.71 -12.48
C PRO A 150 10.29 9.77 -14.00
N ASP A 151 9.14 10.20 -14.54
CA ASP A 151 8.86 10.35 -15.98
C ASP A 151 9.30 11.69 -16.58
N GLY A 152 9.94 12.55 -15.77
CA GLY A 152 10.47 13.86 -16.19
C GLY A 152 9.51 15.02 -16.04
N ARG A 153 8.23 14.81 -15.68
CA ARG A 153 7.33 15.92 -15.30
C ARG A 153 7.93 16.72 -14.16
N LYS A 154 7.66 18.01 -14.12
CA LYS A 154 8.03 18.91 -13.03
C LYS A 154 6.78 19.47 -12.38
N ALA A 155 6.86 19.75 -11.09
CA ALA A 155 5.76 20.33 -10.33
C ALA A 155 6.26 21.09 -9.10
N TYR A 156 5.30 21.68 -8.40
CA TYR A 156 5.50 22.37 -7.13
C TYR A 156 4.61 21.72 -6.07
N LEU A 157 5.21 21.33 -4.93
CA LEU A 157 4.53 20.81 -3.75
C LEU A 157 4.51 21.87 -2.65
N SER A 158 3.34 22.11 -2.05
CA SER A 158 3.22 23.01 -0.91
C SER A 158 3.99 22.46 0.30
N LYS A 159 4.74 23.34 0.98
CA LYS A 159 5.45 23.03 2.24
C LYS A 159 4.50 22.69 3.38
N SER A 160 3.20 23.02 3.25
CA SER A 160 2.18 22.68 4.25
C SER A 160 1.82 21.18 4.26
N ILE A 161 2.07 20.46 3.15
CA ILE A 161 1.72 19.05 2.99
C ILE A 161 2.93 18.14 2.75
N SER A 162 4.13 18.70 2.72
CA SER A 162 5.34 17.94 2.38
C SER A 162 6.58 18.56 3.01
N GLN A 163 7.65 17.77 3.10
CA GLN A 163 8.94 18.23 3.63
C GLN A 163 10.10 17.40 3.05
N PRO A 164 11.37 17.88 3.17
CA PRO A 164 12.53 17.08 2.82
C PRO A 164 12.55 15.75 3.58
N GLU A 165 12.83 14.65 2.87
CA GLU A 165 12.78 13.30 3.46
C GLU A 165 13.76 13.13 4.62
N ALA A 166 14.93 13.75 4.56
CA ALA A 166 15.91 13.73 5.64
C ALA A 166 15.39 14.41 6.92
N GLU A 167 14.72 15.56 6.77
CA GLU A 167 14.10 16.28 7.89
C GLU A 167 12.92 15.48 8.45
N TRP A 168 12.09 14.91 7.59
CA TRP A 168 10.99 14.03 7.99
C TRP A 168 11.51 12.87 8.85
N ARG A 169 12.52 12.12 8.36
CA ARG A 169 13.11 11.00 9.12
C ARG A 169 13.68 11.44 10.47
N ALA A 170 14.33 12.62 10.51
CA ALA A 170 14.91 13.15 11.75
C ALA A 170 13.84 13.61 12.77
N SER A 171 12.63 13.98 12.30
CA SER A 171 11.53 14.43 13.13
C SER A 171 10.62 13.31 13.62
N LEU A 172 10.77 12.09 13.11
CA LEU A 172 9.90 10.97 13.45
C LEU A 172 10.06 10.55 14.90
N LYS A 173 8.93 10.41 15.56
CA LYS A 173 8.82 9.76 16.85
C LYS A 173 8.36 8.31 16.62
N GLN A 174 9.12 7.36 17.13
CA GLN A 174 8.81 5.93 17.06
C GLN A 174 8.30 5.42 18.41
N ASP A 175 7.51 6.23 19.09
CA ASP A 175 6.83 5.86 20.32
C ASP A 175 5.36 5.44 20.06
N VAL A 176 4.80 4.72 21.01
CA VAL A 176 3.45 4.15 20.92
C VAL A 176 2.39 5.22 20.67
N GLU A 177 2.45 6.36 21.36
CA GLU A 177 1.43 7.39 21.28
C GLU A 177 1.44 8.08 19.92
N SER A 178 2.60 8.40 19.36
CA SER A 178 2.72 9.00 18.03
C SER A 178 2.19 8.07 16.93
N ILE A 179 2.41 6.76 17.06
CA ILE A 179 1.89 5.76 16.14
C ILE A 179 0.37 5.64 16.23
N ILE A 180 -0.17 5.66 17.45
CA ILE A 180 -1.61 5.65 17.66
C ILE A 180 -2.27 6.94 17.17
N GLU A 181 -1.66 8.11 17.36
CA GLU A 181 -2.11 9.38 16.78
C GLU A 181 -2.19 9.28 15.26
N THR A 182 -1.19 8.69 14.62
CA THR A 182 -1.22 8.42 13.17
C THR A 182 -2.35 7.47 12.79
N ALA A 183 -2.60 6.43 13.57
CA ALA A 183 -3.73 5.52 13.33
C ALA A 183 -5.08 6.26 13.46
N TYR A 184 -5.24 7.09 14.48
CA TYR A 184 -6.45 7.92 14.64
C TYR A 184 -6.63 8.92 13.49
N SER A 185 -5.55 9.48 12.95
CA SER A 185 -5.65 10.40 11.80
C SER A 185 -6.22 9.71 10.54
N MET A 186 -6.21 8.38 10.49
CA MET A 186 -6.79 7.60 9.40
C MET A 186 -8.27 7.19 9.62
N MET A 187 -8.91 7.62 10.73
CA MET A 187 -10.32 7.32 10.98
C MET A 187 -11.20 7.73 9.81
N GLY A 188 -12.16 6.86 9.45
CA GLY A 188 -13.12 7.08 8.38
C GLY A 188 -12.56 6.84 6.96
N ILE A 189 -11.26 6.52 6.80
CA ILE A 189 -10.73 6.10 5.48
C ILE A 189 -11.42 4.80 5.07
N PRO A 190 -11.98 4.72 3.83
CA PRO A 190 -12.71 3.55 3.37
C PRO A 190 -11.86 2.28 3.34
N TYR A 191 -12.49 1.15 3.64
CA TYR A 191 -11.89 -0.16 3.41
C TYR A 191 -11.68 -0.40 1.91
N LEU A 192 -10.48 -0.75 1.55
CA LEU A 192 -10.13 -1.17 0.20
C LEU A 192 -9.31 -2.46 0.29
N TRP A 193 -9.84 -3.56 -0.25
CA TRP A 193 -9.07 -4.80 -0.34
C TRP A 193 -7.71 -4.58 -1.00
N ALA A 194 -6.65 -5.04 -0.38
CA ALA A 194 -5.26 -4.83 -0.80
C ALA A 194 -4.77 -3.37 -0.78
N GLY A 195 -5.54 -2.43 -0.20
CA GLY A 195 -5.18 -1.03 -0.06
C GLY A 195 -4.09 -0.80 0.99
N THR A 196 -3.13 0.09 0.68
CA THR A 196 -2.03 0.50 1.57
C THR A 196 -1.72 1.99 1.42
N SER A 197 -2.76 2.79 1.26
CA SER A 197 -2.62 4.24 1.10
C SER A 197 -3.78 4.98 1.74
N SER A 198 -3.65 6.28 1.96
CA SER A 198 -4.74 7.13 2.48
C SER A 198 -5.97 7.24 1.55
N LYS A 199 -5.94 6.63 0.36
CA LYS A 199 -7.13 6.49 -0.52
C LYS A 199 -8.00 5.30 -0.15
N GLY A 200 -7.52 4.38 0.65
CA GLY A 200 -8.19 3.19 1.13
C GLY A 200 -7.18 2.17 1.65
N VAL A 201 -7.56 1.48 2.71
CA VAL A 201 -6.73 0.46 3.36
C VAL A 201 -7.54 -0.79 3.66
N ASP A 202 -6.92 -1.96 3.63
CA ASP A 202 -7.44 -3.12 4.35
C ASP A 202 -6.86 -3.19 5.77
N CYS A 203 -7.17 -4.23 6.52
CA CYS A 203 -6.77 -4.34 7.91
C CYS A 203 -5.24 -4.30 8.11
N SER A 204 -4.50 -5.13 7.37
CA SER A 204 -3.03 -5.16 7.43
C SER A 204 -2.38 -3.97 6.70
N GLY A 205 -3.06 -3.43 5.69
CA GLY A 205 -2.67 -2.20 5.02
C GLY A 205 -2.77 -0.96 5.91
N LEU A 206 -3.76 -0.88 6.80
CA LEU A 206 -3.82 0.16 7.83
C LEU A 206 -2.59 0.09 8.73
N VAL A 207 -2.33 -1.07 9.34
CA VAL A 207 -1.16 -1.26 10.24
C VAL A 207 0.13 -0.90 9.52
N ARG A 208 0.30 -1.40 8.29
CA ARG A 208 1.47 -1.11 7.46
C ARG A 208 1.61 0.38 7.15
N THR A 209 0.53 1.06 6.74
CA THR A 209 0.56 2.49 6.39
C THR A 209 0.89 3.34 7.61
N VAL A 210 0.29 3.06 8.75
CA VAL A 210 0.58 3.74 10.03
C VAL A 210 2.06 3.59 10.38
N LEU A 211 2.61 2.38 10.39
CA LEU A 211 4.01 2.14 10.71
C LEU A 211 4.97 2.72 9.67
N PHE A 212 4.62 2.67 8.38
CA PHE A 212 5.40 3.28 7.31
C PHE A 212 5.55 4.79 7.49
N MET A 213 4.54 5.49 8.00
CA MET A 213 4.63 6.92 8.30
C MET A 213 5.57 7.22 9.48
N HIS A 214 6.04 6.20 10.20
CA HIS A 214 7.09 6.26 11.21
C HIS A 214 8.40 5.60 10.75
N ASP A 215 8.59 5.40 9.43
CA ASP A 215 9.76 4.74 8.82
C ASP A 215 9.98 3.30 9.30
N ILE A 216 8.91 2.63 9.72
CA ILE A 216 8.90 1.23 10.14
C ILE A 216 8.26 0.39 9.03
N ILE A 217 9.02 -0.54 8.46
CA ILE A 217 8.57 -1.41 7.37
C ILE A 217 8.25 -2.79 7.93
N ILE A 218 7.02 -3.24 7.71
CA ILE A 218 6.53 -4.57 8.06
C ILE A 218 5.99 -5.29 6.82
N PRO A 219 5.84 -6.62 6.85
CA PRO A 219 5.23 -7.38 5.78
C PRO A 219 3.82 -6.90 5.42
N ARG A 220 3.39 -7.25 4.19
CA ARG A 220 2.10 -6.80 3.64
C ARG A 220 0.90 -7.48 4.31
N ASP A 221 0.95 -8.80 4.44
CA ASP A 221 -0.22 -9.57 4.80
C ASP A 221 -0.33 -9.78 6.31
N ALA A 222 -1.56 -9.78 6.85
CA ALA A 222 -1.81 -10.00 8.27
C ALA A 222 -1.18 -11.31 8.78
N SER A 223 -1.22 -12.36 7.96
CA SER A 223 -0.60 -13.66 8.26
C SER A 223 0.92 -13.58 8.39
N GLN A 224 1.58 -12.66 7.70
CA GLN A 224 3.03 -12.41 7.80
C GLN A 224 3.33 -11.46 8.97
N GLN A 225 2.48 -10.44 9.18
CA GLN A 225 2.60 -9.49 10.30
C GLN A 225 2.53 -10.18 11.65
N ALA A 226 1.81 -11.29 11.75
CA ALA A 226 1.73 -12.12 12.95
C ALA A 226 3.06 -12.73 13.43
N TYR A 227 4.08 -12.72 12.58
CA TYR A 227 5.43 -13.21 12.91
C TYR A 227 6.45 -12.08 13.11
N VAL A 228 5.99 -10.83 13.15
CA VAL A 228 6.86 -9.66 13.34
C VAL A 228 6.76 -9.18 14.78
N GLY A 229 7.49 -9.80 15.68
CA GLY A 229 7.48 -9.49 17.11
C GLY A 229 7.27 -10.71 17.97
N GLU A 230 7.08 -10.50 19.26
CA GLU A 230 6.87 -11.58 20.23
C GLU A 230 5.39 -11.94 20.31
N HIS A 231 5.09 -13.22 20.22
CA HIS A 231 3.73 -13.76 20.36
C HIS A 231 3.24 -13.64 21.82
N ILE A 232 2.02 -13.18 22.01
CA ILE A 232 1.38 -13.02 23.31
C ILE A 232 0.05 -13.79 23.33
N ASP A 233 -0.02 -14.85 24.14
CA ASP A 233 -1.30 -15.47 24.49
C ASP A 233 -2.08 -14.51 25.40
N ILE A 234 -3.21 -14.00 24.93
CA ILE A 234 -3.97 -12.97 25.61
C ILE A 234 -4.61 -13.50 26.88
N ALA A 235 -4.28 -12.92 28.03
CA ALA A 235 -4.95 -13.23 29.28
C ALA A 235 -6.44 -12.83 29.23
N PRO A 236 -7.35 -13.53 29.94
CA PRO A 236 -8.79 -13.25 29.87
C PRO A 236 -9.18 -11.81 30.26
N ASP A 237 -8.38 -11.17 31.10
CA ASP A 237 -8.56 -9.78 31.54
C ASP A 237 -7.80 -8.77 30.66
N PHE A 238 -7.02 -9.23 29.65
CA PHE A 238 -6.14 -8.43 28.81
C PHE A 238 -5.00 -7.73 29.54
N SER A 239 -4.66 -8.13 30.76
CA SER A 239 -3.63 -7.49 31.58
C SER A 239 -2.22 -7.54 30.97
N ASN A 240 -1.97 -8.50 30.07
CA ASN A 240 -0.67 -8.71 29.42
C ASN A 240 -0.57 -8.13 28.00
N VAL A 241 -1.63 -7.48 27.49
CA VAL A 241 -1.62 -6.81 26.19
C VAL A 241 -1.44 -5.31 26.39
N LYS A 242 -0.45 -4.74 25.74
CA LYS A 242 -0.10 -3.32 25.87
C LYS A 242 -0.65 -2.50 24.72
N ARG A 243 -0.94 -1.23 25.00
CA ARG A 243 -1.30 -0.24 23.99
C ARG A 243 -0.23 -0.20 22.89
N GLY A 244 -0.65 -0.28 21.61
CA GLY A 244 0.23 -0.37 20.45
C GLY A 244 0.55 -1.79 19.99
N ASP A 245 0.21 -2.84 20.76
CA ASP A 245 0.34 -4.22 20.31
C ASP A 245 -0.62 -4.49 19.14
N LEU A 246 -0.25 -5.44 18.29
CA LEU A 246 -1.11 -5.90 17.21
C LEU A 246 -1.97 -7.06 17.70
N VAL A 247 -3.29 -6.95 17.53
CA VAL A 247 -4.25 -8.02 17.86
C VAL A 247 -4.71 -8.71 16.59
N PHE A 248 -4.66 -10.04 16.59
CA PHE A 248 -4.97 -10.87 15.43
C PHE A 248 -6.24 -11.66 15.62
N PHE A 249 -7.02 -11.74 14.54
CA PHE A 249 -8.31 -12.40 14.51
C PHE A 249 -8.39 -13.39 13.35
N GLY A 250 -9.16 -14.43 13.54
CA GLY A 250 -9.29 -15.44 12.50
C GLY A 250 -9.97 -16.73 12.96
N ARG A 251 -9.61 -17.81 12.33
CA ARG A 251 -10.13 -19.14 12.66
C ARG A 251 -9.16 -19.83 13.64
N LYS A 252 -9.66 -20.21 14.79
CA LYS A 252 -8.91 -21.02 15.78
C LYS A 252 -8.51 -22.39 15.19
N ALA A 253 -7.38 -22.91 15.64
CA ALA A 253 -6.95 -24.25 15.30
C ALA A 253 -7.95 -25.29 15.80
N THR A 254 -8.11 -26.38 15.05
CA THR A 254 -8.85 -27.59 15.42
C THR A 254 -7.96 -28.82 15.18
N ALA A 255 -8.43 -29.99 15.55
CA ALA A 255 -7.70 -31.24 15.26
C ALA A 255 -7.43 -31.46 13.75
N GLU A 256 -8.32 -30.92 12.88
CA GLU A 256 -8.28 -31.12 11.43
C GLU A 256 -7.73 -29.93 10.66
N ARG A 257 -7.64 -28.73 11.27
CA ARG A 257 -7.26 -27.49 10.58
C ARG A 257 -6.34 -26.63 11.43
N LYS A 258 -5.27 -26.14 10.82
CA LYS A 258 -4.40 -25.13 11.41
C LYS A 258 -5.16 -23.81 11.63
N GLU A 259 -4.66 -23.00 12.56
CA GLU A 259 -5.07 -21.62 12.74
C GLU A 259 -4.98 -20.86 11.42
N GLY A 260 -5.92 -19.94 11.20
CA GLY A 260 -5.97 -19.11 10.00
C GLY A 260 -6.20 -17.65 10.35
N ILE A 261 -5.17 -16.83 10.21
CA ILE A 261 -5.23 -15.38 10.43
C ILE A 261 -5.92 -14.71 9.23
N SER A 262 -6.87 -13.84 9.49
CA SER A 262 -7.63 -13.15 8.45
C SER A 262 -7.91 -11.69 8.74
N HIS A 263 -7.52 -11.19 9.94
CA HIS A 263 -7.70 -9.80 10.31
C HIS A 263 -6.69 -9.38 11.38
N VAL A 264 -6.39 -8.07 11.42
CA VAL A 264 -5.48 -7.46 12.38
C VAL A 264 -5.96 -6.06 12.74
N GLY A 265 -5.69 -5.63 13.97
CA GLY A 265 -5.89 -4.26 14.45
C GLY A 265 -4.77 -3.84 15.39
N ILE A 266 -4.72 -2.56 15.72
CA ILE A 266 -3.80 -1.98 16.71
C ILE A 266 -4.57 -1.84 18.03
N TYR A 267 -4.06 -2.46 19.10
CA TYR A 267 -4.69 -2.40 20.42
C TYR A 267 -4.50 -1.02 21.06
N LEU A 268 -5.58 -0.47 21.59
CA LEU A 268 -5.62 0.87 22.16
C LEU A 268 -5.64 0.89 23.70
N GLY A 269 -5.64 -0.28 24.33
CA GLY A 269 -5.95 -0.42 25.76
C GLY A 269 -7.45 -0.59 26.01
N ASN A 270 -7.82 -0.95 27.24
CA ASN A 270 -9.23 -1.10 27.67
C ASN A 270 -10.09 -1.99 26.76
N LYS A 271 -9.50 -3.03 26.17
CA LYS A 271 -10.13 -3.94 25.20
C LYS A 271 -10.60 -3.26 23.91
N GLN A 272 -10.10 -2.07 23.61
CA GLN A 272 -10.37 -1.37 22.34
C GLN A 272 -9.25 -1.58 21.35
N PHE A 273 -9.58 -1.55 20.06
CA PHE A 273 -8.63 -1.63 18.97
C PHE A 273 -9.11 -0.81 17.76
N ILE A 274 -8.16 -0.23 17.03
CA ILE A 274 -8.42 0.45 15.77
C ILE A 274 -8.08 -0.49 14.61
N HIS A 275 -8.97 -0.60 13.65
CA HIS A 275 -8.84 -1.49 12.50
C HIS A 275 -9.58 -0.96 11.29
N ALA A 276 -9.40 -1.60 10.11
CA ALA A 276 -10.15 -1.30 8.90
C ALA A 276 -11.11 -2.45 8.59
N LEU A 277 -12.42 -2.18 8.64
CA LEU A 277 -13.50 -3.09 8.26
C LEU A 277 -14.73 -2.25 7.86
N GLY A 278 -15.00 -2.13 6.55
CA GLY A 278 -15.91 -1.12 6.02
C GLY A 278 -15.21 0.24 5.86
N ASP A 279 -14.73 0.78 6.95
CA ASP A 279 -13.82 1.92 7.05
C ASP A 279 -12.82 1.71 8.20
N VAL A 280 -11.98 2.69 8.46
CA VAL A 280 -11.11 2.72 9.66
C VAL A 280 -11.91 3.25 10.84
N HIS A 281 -12.06 2.44 11.87
CA HIS A 281 -12.79 2.81 13.09
C HIS A 281 -12.24 2.10 14.33
N VAL A 282 -12.71 2.53 15.51
CA VAL A 282 -12.42 1.89 16.78
C VAL A 282 -13.55 0.93 17.15
N SER A 283 -13.19 -0.30 17.45
CA SER A 283 -14.07 -1.33 18.01
C SER A 283 -13.65 -1.74 19.41
N SER A 284 -14.57 -2.34 20.16
CA SER A 284 -14.31 -2.89 21.49
C SER A 284 -14.54 -4.40 21.53
N MET A 285 -13.73 -5.07 22.32
CA MET A 285 -13.91 -6.47 22.71
C MET A 285 -14.64 -6.61 24.07
N ASN A 286 -15.09 -5.50 24.66
CA ASN A 286 -15.89 -5.49 25.89
C ASN A 286 -17.39 -5.46 25.54
N PRO A 287 -18.18 -6.51 25.92
CA PRO A 287 -19.61 -6.57 25.59
C PRO A 287 -20.45 -5.43 26.14
N SER A 288 -19.94 -4.67 27.13
CA SER A 288 -20.67 -3.54 27.72
C SER A 288 -20.47 -2.23 26.95
N ASP A 289 -19.59 -2.18 25.98
CA ASP A 289 -19.29 -0.97 25.24
C ASP A 289 -20.24 -0.81 24.05
N GLN A 290 -20.58 0.43 23.70
CA GLN A 290 -21.48 0.75 22.59
C GLN A 290 -20.92 0.29 21.22
N ASN A 291 -19.60 0.31 21.07
CA ASN A 291 -18.89 -0.11 19.87
C ASN A 291 -18.37 -1.56 19.96
N TYR A 292 -19.06 -2.43 20.70
CA TYR A 292 -18.71 -3.83 20.83
C TYR A 292 -18.74 -4.56 19.49
N ASP A 293 -17.62 -5.17 19.11
CA ASP A 293 -17.48 -6.00 17.92
C ASP A 293 -17.52 -7.50 18.30
N GLU A 294 -18.73 -8.04 18.36
CA GLU A 294 -18.95 -9.44 18.69
C GLU A 294 -18.27 -10.38 17.67
N PHE A 295 -18.29 -10.01 16.38
CA PHE A 295 -17.75 -10.83 15.31
C PHE A 295 -16.24 -11.03 15.47
N ASN A 296 -15.47 -9.97 15.66
CA ASN A 296 -14.04 -10.07 15.86
C ASN A 296 -13.70 -10.61 17.26
N THR A 297 -14.43 -10.24 18.30
CA THR A 297 -14.20 -10.77 19.66
C THR A 297 -14.25 -12.30 19.70
N LYS A 298 -15.22 -12.95 19.04
CA LYS A 298 -15.31 -14.39 18.95
C LYS A 298 -14.17 -15.05 18.17
N ARG A 299 -13.50 -14.29 17.33
CA ARG A 299 -12.41 -14.74 16.45
C ARG A 299 -11.03 -14.29 16.94
N LEU A 300 -10.93 -13.67 18.11
CA LEU A 300 -9.65 -13.28 18.69
C LEU A 300 -8.75 -14.50 18.87
N LEU A 301 -7.51 -14.40 18.38
CA LEU A 301 -6.51 -15.45 18.42
C LEU A 301 -5.44 -15.13 19.47
N PHE A 302 -4.63 -14.12 19.21
CA PHE A 302 -3.49 -13.73 20.04
C PHE A 302 -3.13 -12.25 19.75
N ALA A 303 -2.18 -11.73 20.50
CA ALA A 303 -1.52 -10.47 20.20
C ALA A 303 -0.05 -10.71 19.83
N VAL A 304 0.55 -9.71 19.19
CA VAL A 304 1.99 -9.66 18.95
C VAL A 304 2.53 -8.37 19.54
N LEU A 305 3.55 -8.49 20.38
CA LEU A 305 4.28 -7.34 20.90
C LEU A 305 4.82 -6.55 19.71
N SER A 306 4.32 -5.35 19.52
CA SER A 306 4.73 -4.52 18.39
C SER A 306 6.22 -4.22 18.44
N LEU A 307 6.85 -4.12 17.26
CA LEU A 307 8.24 -3.68 17.10
C LEU A 307 8.55 -2.34 17.77
N ILE A 308 7.51 -1.57 18.10
CA ILE A 308 7.56 -0.30 18.82
C ILE A 308 8.10 -0.49 20.26
N HIS A 309 7.84 -1.64 20.86
CA HIS A 309 8.30 -1.99 22.20
C HIS A 309 9.70 -2.64 22.22
N ILE A 310 10.24 -2.95 21.04
CA ILE A 310 11.58 -3.52 20.89
C ILE A 310 12.55 -2.34 20.69
N SER A 311 13.41 -2.10 21.64
CA SER A 311 14.30 -0.94 21.77
C SER A 311 15.41 -0.81 20.71
N GLU A 312 15.39 -1.60 19.61
CA GLU A 312 16.21 -1.40 18.42
C GLU A 312 15.42 -1.76 17.15
N PRO A 313 15.01 -0.75 16.34
CA PRO A 313 14.45 -1.05 15.04
C PRO A 313 15.54 -1.62 14.14
N THR A 314 15.31 -2.81 13.61
CA THR A 314 16.13 -3.36 12.53
C THR A 314 15.97 -2.45 11.31
N ARG A 315 16.78 -1.40 11.21
CA ARG A 315 16.89 -0.57 10.01
C ARG A 315 17.44 -1.44 8.89
N ARG A 316 16.61 -2.00 8.07
CA ARG A 316 17.01 -2.49 6.76
C ARG A 316 17.21 -1.28 5.86
N ARG A 317 18.49 -0.99 5.60
CA ARG A 317 18.95 -0.01 4.60
C ARG A 317 18.64 -0.50 3.18
#